data_24527f4d6afada37944797bc68a98a04
#
_entry.id   24527f4d6afada37944797bc68a98a04
#
_cell.length_a   1.000
_cell.length_b   1.000
_cell.length_c   1.000
_cell.angle_alpha   90.00
_cell.angle_beta   90.00
_cell.angle_gamma   90.00
#
_symmetry.space_group_name_H-M   'P 1'
#
loop_
_entity.id
_entity.type
_entity.pdbx_description
1 polymer ?
#
loop_
_entity_poly.entity_id
_entity_poly.type
_entity_poly.pdbx_seq_one_letter_code
_entity_poly.pdbx_strand_id
1 'polypeptide(L)'
;MTPFSSVLEFYMKEKEIRTYSIAQFCGIDRSNMYKMLNGKRNPASEEVVERIAEYMRLKPVEKSHLMEAYQITMMGYDNYHRRKSVQEFLMSFSEEAAKTEEILRSGYMTVNVDVQELKLSRGGLL
;
A
#
# COMPACT_ATOMS: atom_id res chain seq x y z
N MET A 1 -5.81 19.99 2.94
CA MET A 1 -4.84 19.05 2.30
C MET A 1 -5.20 17.64 2.65
N THR A 2 -5.08 16.75 1.69
CA THR A 2 -5.34 15.33 1.92
C THR A 2 -4.01 14.60 1.98
N PRO A 3 -3.99 13.37 2.49
CA PRO A 3 -2.75 12.58 2.45
C PRO A 3 -2.21 12.44 1.04
N PHE A 4 -3.10 12.23 0.07
CA PHE A 4 -2.65 12.10 -1.30
C PHE A 4 -2.00 13.39 -1.80
N SER A 5 -2.66 14.53 -1.57
CA SER A 5 -2.12 15.79 -2.07
C SER A 5 -0.79 16.12 -1.41
N SER A 6 -0.62 15.78 -0.14
CA SER A 6 0.62 16.04 0.56
C SER A 6 1.78 15.22 -0.02
N VAL A 7 1.55 13.93 -0.25
CA VAL A 7 2.59 13.07 -0.81
C VAL A 7 2.89 13.46 -2.24
N LEU A 8 1.85 13.77 -3.01
CA LEU A 8 2.03 14.20 -4.38
C LEU A 8 2.89 15.45 -4.45
N GLU A 9 2.56 16.44 -3.64
CA GLU A 9 3.31 17.69 -3.65
C GLU A 9 4.75 17.45 -3.23
N PHE A 10 4.96 16.59 -2.25
CA PHE A 10 6.31 16.28 -1.80
C PHE A 10 7.18 15.74 -2.93
N TYR A 11 6.67 14.74 -3.64
CA TYR A 11 7.46 14.13 -4.71
C TYR A 11 7.60 15.05 -5.90
N MET A 12 6.60 15.86 -6.20
CA MET A 12 6.72 16.80 -7.30
C MET A 12 7.80 17.83 -7.03
N LYS A 13 7.90 18.29 -5.79
CA LYS A 13 8.94 19.23 -5.43
C LYS A 13 10.31 18.57 -5.44
N GLU A 14 10.39 17.39 -4.88
CA GLU A 14 11.66 16.70 -4.82
C GLU A 14 12.22 16.39 -6.19
N LYS A 15 11.37 16.02 -7.11
CA LYS A 15 11.80 15.66 -8.46
C LYS A 15 11.66 16.81 -9.45
N GLU A 16 11.32 17.99 -8.95
CA GLU A 16 11.21 19.22 -9.76
C GLU A 16 10.28 19.01 -10.96
N ILE A 17 9.10 18.47 -10.68
CA ILE A 17 8.10 18.21 -11.71
C ILE A 17 7.22 19.44 -11.90
N ARG A 18 6.98 19.82 -13.14
CA ARG A 18 6.10 20.95 -13.44
C ARG A 18 4.67 20.46 -13.53
N THR A 19 3.77 21.23 -12.92
CA THR A 19 2.35 20.89 -12.92
C THR A 19 1.82 20.78 -14.35
N TYR A 20 2.21 21.68 -15.20
CA TYR A 20 1.73 21.66 -16.58
C TYR A 20 2.13 20.37 -17.29
N SER A 21 3.37 19.97 -17.12
CA SER A 21 3.90 18.81 -17.83
C SER A 21 3.21 17.53 -17.38
N ILE A 22 3.04 17.36 -16.08
CA ILE A 22 2.43 16.14 -15.58
C ILE A 22 0.94 16.10 -15.91
N ALA A 23 0.29 17.26 -15.90
CA ALA A 23 -1.12 17.32 -16.27
C ALA A 23 -1.29 16.91 -17.73
N GLN A 24 -0.40 17.38 -18.59
CA GLN A 24 -0.46 17.06 -20.01
C GLN A 24 -0.24 15.56 -20.25
N PHE A 25 0.73 14.98 -19.56
CA PHE A 25 1.01 13.57 -19.72
C PHE A 25 -0.18 12.71 -19.29
N CYS A 26 -0.82 13.09 -18.19
CA CYS A 26 -1.93 12.33 -17.65
C CYS A 26 -3.26 12.62 -18.31
N GLY A 27 -3.28 13.60 -19.22
CA GLY A 27 -4.53 13.97 -19.88
C GLY A 27 -5.48 14.67 -18.94
N ILE A 28 -4.96 15.41 -17.97
CA ILE A 28 -5.76 16.09 -16.96
C ILE A 28 -5.65 17.58 -17.20
N ASP A 29 -6.79 18.28 -17.09
CA ASP A 29 -6.79 19.71 -17.19
C ASP A 29 -5.91 20.31 -16.11
N ARG A 30 -5.14 21.36 -16.45
CA ARG A 30 -4.21 21.95 -15.51
C ARG A 30 -4.90 22.45 -14.26
N SER A 31 -6.09 23.00 -14.41
CA SER A 31 -6.87 23.46 -13.28
C SER A 31 -7.18 22.32 -12.33
N ASN A 32 -7.57 21.18 -12.87
CA ASN A 32 -7.84 20.00 -12.06
C ASN A 32 -6.59 19.47 -11.39
N MET A 33 -5.46 19.56 -12.09
CA MET A 33 -4.20 19.11 -11.50
C MET A 33 -3.85 19.97 -10.29
N TYR A 34 -4.04 21.28 -10.38
CA TYR A 34 -3.80 22.16 -9.26
C TYR A 34 -4.73 21.85 -8.10
N LYS A 35 -5.99 21.50 -8.41
CA LYS A 35 -6.93 21.14 -7.35
C LYS A 35 -6.53 19.85 -6.66
N MET A 36 -5.95 18.92 -7.40
CA MET A 36 -5.44 17.70 -6.76
C MET A 36 -4.25 18.00 -5.87
N LEU A 37 -3.40 18.93 -6.28
CA LEU A 37 -2.24 19.31 -5.50
C LEU A 37 -2.61 20.00 -4.19
N ASN A 38 -3.69 20.76 -4.19
CA ASN A 38 -4.07 21.47 -2.97
C ASN A 38 -5.15 20.76 -2.17
N GLY A 39 -5.51 19.53 -2.58
CA GLY A 39 -6.44 18.71 -1.84
C GLY A 39 -7.90 19.01 -2.08
N LYS A 40 -8.21 19.85 -3.03
CA LYS A 40 -9.60 20.17 -3.32
C LYS A 40 -10.28 19.15 -4.22
N ARG A 41 -9.51 18.32 -4.89
CA ARG A 41 -10.05 17.29 -5.76
C ARG A 41 -9.21 16.03 -5.63
N ASN A 42 -9.86 14.88 -5.60
CA ASN A 42 -9.17 13.61 -5.58
C ASN A 42 -8.98 13.08 -6.99
N PRO A 43 -8.00 12.18 -7.19
CA PRO A 43 -7.86 11.55 -8.50
C PRO A 43 -9.13 10.81 -8.88
N ALA A 44 -9.42 10.79 -10.17
CA ALA A 44 -10.64 10.15 -10.65
C ALA A 44 -10.60 8.63 -10.48
N SER A 45 -9.41 8.04 -10.53
CA SER A 45 -9.27 6.60 -10.41
C SER A 45 -7.84 6.26 -10.03
N GLU A 46 -7.64 4.99 -9.66
CA GLU A 46 -6.32 4.48 -9.36
C GLU A 46 -5.41 4.56 -10.57
N GLU A 47 -5.99 4.44 -11.74
CA GLU A 47 -5.26 4.51 -12.99
C GLU A 47 -4.58 5.86 -13.15
N VAL A 48 -5.26 6.92 -12.74
CA VAL A 48 -4.68 8.25 -12.80
C VAL A 48 -3.46 8.34 -11.89
N VAL A 49 -3.56 7.74 -10.71
CA VAL A 49 -2.44 7.75 -9.77
C VAL A 49 -1.25 7.00 -10.36
N GLU A 50 -1.51 5.89 -11.04
CA GLU A 50 -0.43 5.14 -11.67
C GLU A 50 0.23 5.93 -12.78
N ARG A 51 -0.53 6.67 -13.55
CA ARG A 51 0.05 7.51 -14.59
C ARG A 51 0.91 8.62 -14.01
N ILE A 52 0.45 9.19 -12.90
CA ILE A 52 1.22 10.20 -12.20
C ILE A 52 2.55 9.61 -11.74
N ALA A 53 2.50 8.42 -11.15
CA ALA A 53 3.71 7.76 -10.67
C ALA A 53 4.64 7.43 -11.84
N GLU A 54 4.07 7.04 -12.96
CA GLU A 54 4.86 6.72 -14.14
C GLU A 54 5.58 7.94 -14.68
N TYR A 55 4.88 9.06 -14.75
CA TYR A 55 5.50 10.29 -15.24
C TYR A 55 6.65 10.72 -14.35
N MET A 56 6.47 10.60 -13.05
CA MET A 56 7.49 11.01 -12.10
C MET A 56 8.59 9.96 -11.94
N ARG A 57 8.44 8.81 -12.57
CA ARG A 57 9.41 7.71 -12.48
C ARG A 57 9.69 7.36 -11.05
N LEU A 58 8.62 7.19 -10.30
CA LEU A 58 8.74 6.85 -8.90
C LEU A 58 9.30 5.44 -8.72
N LYS A 59 10.18 5.29 -7.75
CA LYS A 59 10.66 3.97 -7.37
C LYS A 59 9.53 3.18 -6.73
N PRO A 60 9.66 1.84 -6.68
CA PRO A 60 8.57 1.03 -6.10
C PRO A 60 8.14 1.49 -4.71
N VAL A 61 9.09 1.86 -3.86
CA VAL A 61 8.75 2.34 -2.51
C VAL A 61 8.00 3.65 -2.59
N GLU A 62 8.46 4.56 -3.45
CA GLU A 62 7.82 5.85 -3.61
C GLU A 62 6.42 5.69 -4.18
N LYS A 63 6.27 4.80 -5.15
CA LYS A 63 4.96 4.53 -5.73
C LYS A 63 4.03 3.96 -4.68
N SER A 64 4.53 3.06 -3.82
CA SER A 64 3.73 2.52 -2.73
C SER A 64 3.25 3.60 -1.79
N HIS A 65 4.10 4.55 -1.49
CA HIS A 65 3.70 5.68 -0.64
C HIS A 65 2.56 6.46 -1.27
N LEU A 66 2.67 6.74 -2.55
CA LEU A 66 1.64 7.51 -3.24
C LEU A 66 0.34 6.74 -3.29
N MET A 67 0.41 5.44 -3.60
CA MET A 67 -0.79 4.62 -3.66
C MET A 67 -1.45 4.47 -2.31
N GLU A 68 -0.65 4.30 -1.27
CA GLU A 68 -1.20 4.20 0.08
C GLU A 68 -1.88 5.49 0.48
N ALA A 69 -1.25 6.63 0.18
CA ALA A 69 -1.85 7.91 0.48
C ALA A 69 -3.17 8.09 -0.27
N TYR A 70 -3.22 7.62 -1.51
CA TYR A 70 -4.45 7.67 -2.29
C TYR A 70 -5.54 6.85 -1.62
N GLN A 71 -5.22 5.64 -1.18
CA GLN A 71 -6.22 4.78 -0.55
C GLN A 71 -6.72 5.37 0.76
N ILE A 72 -5.82 5.93 1.55
CA ILE A 72 -6.23 6.56 2.80
C ILE A 72 -7.16 7.73 2.51
N THR A 73 -6.84 8.52 1.50
CA THR A 73 -7.65 9.65 1.13
C THR A 73 -9.05 9.23 0.70
N MET A 74 -9.14 8.15 -0.07
CA MET A 74 -10.42 7.72 -0.61
C MET A 74 -11.27 6.97 0.41
N MET A 75 -10.65 6.23 1.30
CA MET A 75 -11.39 5.44 2.31
C MET A 75 -11.61 6.16 3.62
N GLY A 76 -10.72 7.09 3.93
CA GLY A 76 -10.64 7.63 5.27
C GLY A 76 -9.66 6.82 6.09
N TYR A 77 -8.98 7.51 7.00
CA TYR A 77 -7.88 6.92 7.74
C TYR A 77 -8.29 5.70 8.56
N ASP A 78 -9.38 5.81 9.29
CA ASP A 78 -9.80 4.72 10.15
C ASP A 78 -10.18 3.49 9.36
N ASN A 79 -10.89 3.68 8.26
CA ASN A 79 -11.31 2.55 7.43
C ASN A 79 -10.11 1.86 6.78
N TYR A 80 -9.13 2.64 6.37
CA TYR A 80 -7.95 2.07 5.75
C TYR A 80 -7.21 1.19 6.74
N HIS A 81 -6.99 1.68 7.94
CA HIS A 81 -6.25 0.91 8.94
C HIS A 81 -6.99 -0.33 9.39
N ARG A 82 -8.30 -0.23 9.52
CA ARG A 82 -9.10 -1.39 9.88
C ARG A 82 -8.97 -2.48 8.84
N ARG A 83 -9.07 -2.11 7.58
CA ARG A 83 -8.98 -3.07 6.49
C ARG A 83 -7.60 -3.69 6.41
N LYS A 84 -6.57 -2.89 6.57
CA LYS A 84 -5.21 -3.38 6.53
C LYS A 84 -4.93 -4.34 7.67
N SER A 85 -5.42 -4.05 8.85
CA SER A 85 -5.22 -4.92 9.99
C SER A 85 -5.86 -6.29 9.77
N VAL A 86 -7.07 -6.31 9.21
CA VAL A 86 -7.74 -7.56 8.93
C VAL A 86 -6.97 -8.35 7.89
N GLN A 87 -6.50 -7.70 6.85
CA GLN A 87 -5.72 -8.38 5.81
C GLN A 87 -4.43 -8.96 6.37
N GLU A 88 -3.74 -8.20 7.19
CA GLU A 88 -2.51 -8.67 7.80
C GLU A 88 -2.76 -9.87 8.69
N PHE A 89 -3.86 -9.84 9.43
CA PHE A 89 -4.21 -10.96 10.27
C PHE A 89 -4.45 -12.22 9.45
N LEU A 90 -5.21 -12.09 8.38
CA LEU A 90 -5.52 -13.23 7.53
C LEU A 90 -4.28 -13.79 6.84
N MET A 91 -3.40 -12.92 6.40
CA MET A 91 -2.16 -13.35 5.77
C MET A 91 -1.26 -14.08 6.75
N SER A 92 -1.17 -13.57 7.96
CA SER A 92 -0.38 -14.19 9.01
C SER A 92 -0.91 -15.59 9.32
N PHE A 93 -2.22 -15.71 9.38
CA PHE A 93 -2.86 -16.99 9.65
C PHE A 93 -2.57 -17.99 8.53
N SER A 94 -2.65 -17.54 7.31
CA SER A 94 -2.39 -18.38 6.15
C SER A 94 -0.95 -18.87 6.12
N GLU A 95 -0.02 -17.99 6.44
CA GLU A 95 1.38 -18.35 6.48
C GLU A 95 1.67 -19.41 7.52
N GLU A 96 1.06 -19.27 8.68
CA GLU A 96 1.25 -20.24 9.73
C GLU A 96 0.68 -21.60 9.35
N ALA A 97 -0.47 -21.59 8.73
CA ALA A 97 -1.08 -22.84 8.27
C ALA A 97 -0.19 -23.52 7.23
N ALA A 98 0.38 -22.74 6.34
CA ALA A 98 1.26 -23.28 5.30
C ALA A 98 2.52 -23.87 5.91
N LYS A 99 3.07 -23.20 6.91
CA LYS A 99 4.27 -23.70 7.59
C LYS A 99 4.00 -25.02 8.28
N THR A 100 2.88 -25.11 8.98
CA THR A 100 2.51 -26.31 9.67
C THR A 100 2.38 -27.47 8.70
N GLU A 101 1.73 -27.20 7.59
CA GLU A 101 1.54 -28.22 6.57
C GLU A 101 2.87 -28.69 6.00
N GLU A 102 3.78 -27.77 5.78
CA GLU A 102 5.07 -28.12 5.25
C GLU A 102 5.87 -28.96 6.23
N ILE A 103 5.81 -28.65 7.51
CA ILE A 103 6.49 -29.40 8.54
C ILE A 103 5.96 -30.83 8.56
N LEU A 104 4.66 -30.99 8.50
CA LEU A 104 4.04 -32.29 8.46
C LEU A 104 4.53 -33.11 7.27
N ARG A 105 4.57 -32.46 6.13
CA ARG A 105 4.95 -33.15 4.91
C ARG A 105 6.40 -33.58 4.92
N SER A 106 7.26 -32.80 5.56
CA SER A 106 8.68 -33.11 5.59
C SER A 106 9.03 -34.09 6.69
N GLY A 107 8.09 -34.46 7.52
CA GLY A 107 8.36 -35.44 8.54
C GLY A 107 8.93 -34.88 9.82
N TYR A 108 9.04 -33.59 9.93
CA TYR A 108 9.55 -32.99 11.15
C TYR A 108 8.65 -33.21 12.34
N MET A 109 7.47 -33.65 12.08
CA MET A 109 6.54 -33.88 13.18
C MET A 109 6.97 -34.98 14.11
N THR A 110 7.86 -35.81 13.64
CA THR A 110 8.38 -36.85 14.52
C THR A 110 9.14 -36.27 15.71
N VAL A 111 9.56 -35.06 15.55
CA VAL A 111 10.23 -34.37 16.64
C VAL A 111 9.26 -33.74 17.60
N ASN A 112 8.08 -33.76 17.28
CA ASN A 112 6.93 -33.31 18.01
C ASN A 112 7.12 -32.26 19.08
N VAL A 113 8.07 -32.37 19.92
CA VAL A 113 8.29 -31.37 20.95
C VAL A 113 8.49 -30.01 20.34
N ASP A 114 9.31 -29.95 19.34
CA ASP A 114 9.56 -28.70 18.69
C ASP A 114 8.34 -28.12 18.06
N VAL A 115 7.51 -28.98 17.56
CA VAL A 115 6.28 -28.53 16.96
C VAL A 115 5.41 -27.85 17.97
N GLN A 116 5.35 -28.41 19.14
CA GLN A 116 4.56 -27.82 20.19
C GLN A 116 5.11 -26.46 20.57
N GLU A 117 6.39 -26.35 20.69
CA GLU A 117 6.98 -25.08 20.98
C GLU A 117 6.67 -24.05 19.93
N LEU A 118 6.73 -24.47 18.71
CA LEU A 118 6.40 -23.57 17.63
C LEU A 118 5.00 -23.02 17.77
N LYS A 119 4.08 -23.87 18.04
CA LYS A 119 2.71 -23.42 18.16
C LYS A 119 2.52 -22.48 19.31
N LEU A 120 3.08 -22.81 20.42
CA LEU A 120 2.88 -22.01 21.61
C LEU A 120 3.59 -20.69 21.52
N SER A 121 4.80 -20.72 21.04
CA SER A 121 5.57 -19.48 21.00
C SER A 121 4.99 -18.48 20.03
N ARG A 122 4.32 -18.96 19.02
CA ARG A 122 3.71 -18.02 18.11
C ARG A 122 2.39 -17.60 18.56
N GLY A 123 1.93 -18.24 19.49
CA GLY A 123 0.59 -17.99 19.79
C GLY A 123 -0.13 -18.45 18.64
N GLY A 124 0.05 -19.01 18.10
CA GLY A 124 -0.72 -19.35 17.13
C GLY A 124 -1.01 -20.74 16.91
N LEU A 125 -1.08 -21.01 17.08
CA LEU A 125 -1.24 -21.88 16.75
C LEU A 125 -2.18 -22.41 16.72
N LEU A 126 -2.35 -22.13 16.89
CA LEU A 126 -2.93 -22.32 16.87
C LEU A 126 -3.38 -22.52 16.60
#